data_3b9485c32cf829efeaaab905b886f704
#
_entry.id   3b9485c32cf829efeaaab905b886f704
#
_cell.length_a   1.000
_cell.length_b   1.000
_cell.length_c   1.000
_cell.angle_alpha   90.00
_cell.angle_beta   90.00
_cell.angle_gamma   90.00
#
_symmetry.space_group_name_H-M   'P 1'
#
loop_
_entity.id
_entity.type
_entity.pdbx_description
1 polymer ?
#
loop_
_entity_poly.entity_id
_entity_poly.type
_entity_poly.pdbx_seq_one_letter_code
_entity_poly.pdbx_strand_id
1 'polypeptide(L)'
;ETPAVTSDSEELQNTLQKLQKYGTVTITYRFGDNIEVLDGSTISTWLEVDGFAVTLDQTQVENYVATLRKKYDSIFRSRTFMTSYGKEITVDGGDYGWWMNYQQEAKELAAQIETGESGERTPVYYQTAASYGAPDYGDTYVEINLTAQHLFFYKDGQLVMESDFVSGNSARGYDTPEGTYSITYKQRNATLVGENYETPVSYWMPFNKNIGMHDATWRSSFGGTIYKTKGSHGCINMPYEKAQELYGYIEKGTPVICYHLAGTERSTESELEK
;
A
#
# COMPACT_ATOMS: atom_id res chain seq x y z
N GLU A 1 -36.63 -34.74 44.64
CA GLU A 1 -35.35 -34.02 44.48
C GLU A 1 -35.63 -32.74 43.67
N THR A 2 -35.28 -31.60 44.24
CA THR A 2 -35.34 -30.31 43.54
C THR A 2 -34.26 -30.30 42.49
N PRO A 3 -34.53 -29.87 41.21
CA PRO A 3 -33.47 -29.75 40.19
C PRO A 3 -32.35 -28.85 40.71
N ALA A 4 -31.09 -29.26 40.47
CA ALA A 4 -29.93 -28.49 40.90
C ALA A 4 -29.84 -27.12 40.18
N VAL A 5 -30.52 -26.98 39.02
CA VAL A 5 -30.62 -25.74 38.24
C VAL A 5 -32.10 -25.48 37.95
N THR A 6 -32.55 -24.29 38.30
CA THR A 6 -33.92 -23.80 38.01
C THR A 6 -33.84 -22.62 37.01
N SER A 7 -34.98 -22.27 36.42
CA SER A 7 -35.07 -21.10 35.52
C SER A 7 -34.61 -19.78 36.15
N ASP A 8 -34.57 -19.73 37.47
CA ASP A 8 -34.24 -18.54 38.26
C ASP A 8 -32.79 -18.58 38.78
N SER A 9 -31.98 -19.60 38.40
CA SER A 9 -30.59 -19.65 38.82
C SER A 9 -29.80 -18.50 38.21
N GLU A 10 -28.97 -17.85 39.00
CA GLU A 10 -28.18 -16.69 38.56
C GLU A 10 -27.23 -17.04 37.40
N GLU A 11 -26.63 -18.20 37.45
CA GLU A 11 -25.74 -18.68 36.35
C GLU A 11 -26.48 -18.80 35.03
N LEU A 12 -27.71 -19.36 35.03
CA LEU A 12 -28.50 -19.48 33.80
C LEU A 12 -28.90 -18.11 33.26
N GLN A 13 -29.33 -17.19 34.13
CA GLN A 13 -29.69 -15.83 33.73
C GLN A 13 -28.49 -15.07 33.17
N ASN A 14 -27.31 -15.17 33.76
CA ASN A 14 -26.09 -14.57 33.25
C ASN A 14 -25.69 -15.15 31.90
N THR A 15 -25.81 -16.46 31.68
CA THR A 15 -25.57 -17.13 30.41
C THR A 15 -26.50 -16.59 29.33
N LEU A 16 -27.82 -16.53 29.63
CA LEU A 16 -28.82 -16.02 28.69
C LEU A 16 -28.58 -14.55 28.32
N GLN A 17 -28.25 -13.71 29.31
CA GLN A 17 -27.91 -12.30 29.06
C GLN A 17 -26.68 -12.17 28.14
N LYS A 18 -25.65 -13.00 28.33
CA LYS A 18 -24.46 -13.02 27.53
C LYS A 18 -24.76 -13.44 26.07
N LEU A 19 -25.55 -14.49 25.89
CA LEU A 19 -26.01 -14.95 24.58
C LEU A 19 -26.84 -13.89 23.87
N GLN A 20 -27.79 -13.25 24.56
CA GLN A 20 -28.59 -12.16 24.04
C GLN A 20 -27.73 -10.96 23.62
N LYS A 21 -26.78 -10.60 24.47
CA LYS A 21 -25.83 -9.52 24.20
C LYS A 21 -25.09 -9.75 22.86
N TYR A 22 -24.53 -10.92 22.65
CA TYR A 22 -23.83 -11.25 21.40
C TYR A 22 -24.77 -11.31 20.21
N GLY A 23 -25.99 -11.84 20.40
CA GLY A 23 -27.00 -11.96 19.33
C GLY A 23 -27.53 -10.61 18.80
N THR A 24 -27.28 -9.51 19.51
CA THR A 24 -27.72 -8.17 19.09
C THR A 24 -26.61 -7.32 18.48
N VAL A 25 -25.35 -7.79 18.51
CA VAL A 25 -24.21 -7.04 17.97
C VAL A 25 -24.29 -6.95 16.45
N THR A 26 -24.08 -5.77 15.93
CA THR A 26 -23.94 -5.52 14.49
C THR A 26 -22.71 -4.65 14.24
N ILE A 27 -21.74 -5.17 13.52
CA ILE A 27 -20.49 -4.47 13.19
C ILE A 27 -20.46 -4.24 11.67
N THR A 28 -20.31 -2.99 11.27
CA THR A 28 -20.32 -2.56 9.88
C THR A 28 -18.95 -2.11 9.47
N TYR A 29 -18.32 -2.83 8.55
CA TYR A 29 -17.07 -2.43 7.90
C TYR A 29 -17.35 -1.63 6.64
N ARG A 30 -16.55 -0.59 6.41
CA ARG A 30 -16.57 0.19 5.16
C ARG A 30 -15.25 0.08 4.42
N PHE A 31 -15.33 -0.32 3.15
CA PHE A 31 -14.21 -0.39 2.21
C PHE A 31 -14.55 0.48 0.98
N GLY A 32 -14.39 1.79 1.11
CA GLY A 32 -14.93 2.74 0.14
C GLY A 32 -16.46 2.66 0.08
N ASP A 33 -17.00 2.39 -1.11
CA ASP A 33 -18.44 2.21 -1.31
C ASP A 33 -18.97 0.82 -0.92
N ASN A 34 -18.06 -0.13 -0.68
CA ASN A 34 -18.44 -1.48 -0.25
C ASN A 34 -18.69 -1.55 1.25
N ILE A 35 -19.73 -2.24 1.64
CA ILE A 35 -20.13 -2.43 3.04
C ILE A 35 -20.17 -3.93 3.33
N GLU A 36 -19.52 -4.32 4.42
CA GLU A 36 -19.64 -5.67 4.99
C GLU A 36 -20.27 -5.57 6.38
N VAL A 37 -21.29 -6.38 6.60
CA VAL A 37 -22.02 -6.41 7.88
C VAL A 37 -21.81 -7.75 8.54
N LEU A 38 -21.24 -7.71 9.75
CA LEU A 38 -21.19 -8.83 10.66
C LEU A 38 -22.30 -8.65 11.69
N ASP A 39 -23.33 -9.48 11.60
CA ASP A 39 -24.49 -9.41 12.47
C ASP A 39 -24.46 -10.44 13.60
N GLY A 40 -25.35 -10.24 14.59
CA GLY A 40 -25.49 -11.14 15.73
C GLY A 40 -25.91 -12.56 15.36
N SER A 41 -26.58 -12.76 14.22
CA SER A 41 -26.94 -14.11 13.77
C SER A 41 -25.70 -14.92 13.38
N THR A 42 -24.77 -14.28 12.70
CA THR A 42 -23.47 -14.86 12.35
C THR A 42 -22.61 -15.05 13.61
N ILE A 43 -22.51 -14.02 14.47
CA ILE A 43 -21.73 -14.07 15.71
C ILE A 43 -22.22 -15.20 16.62
N SER A 44 -23.52 -15.42 16.70
CA SER A 44 -24.12 -16.47 17.53
C SER A 44 -23.66 -17.88 17.11
N THR A 45 -23.30 -18.09 15.85
CA THR A 45 -22.76 -19.39 15.37
C THR A 45 -21.32 -19.62 15.80
N TRP A 46 -20.64 -18.61 16.32
CA TRP A 46 -19.24 -18.67 16.80
C TRP A 46 -19.15 -18.85 18.33
N LEU A 47 -20.30 -18.94 19.01
CA LEU A 47 -20.34 -19.10 20.47
C LEU A 47 -20.27 -20.57 20.84
N GLU A 48 -19.41 -20.86 21.79
CA GLU A 48 -19.31 -22.14 22.44
C GLU A 48 -19.90 -22.03 23.84
N VAL A 49 -20.72 -23.01 24.23
CA VAL A 49 -21.36 -23.08 25.55
C VAL A 49 -20.95 -24.37 26.22
N ASP A 50 -20.20 -24.24 27.32
CA ASP A 50 -19.84 -25.35 28.21
C ASP A 50 -20.39 -25.11 29.62
N GLY A 51 -21.41 -25.90 29.98
CA GLY A 51 -22.19 -25.62 31.19
C GLY A 51 -22.88 -24.24 31.11
N PHE A 52 -22.43 -23.31 31.93
CA PHE A 52 -22.89 -21.90 31.93
C PHE A 52 -21.87 -20.93 31.35
N ALA A 53 -20.70 -21.42 30.99
CA ALA A 53 -19.68 -20.59 30.32
C ALA A 53 -20.01 -20.39 28.87
N VAL A 54 -19.99 -19.15 28.40
CA VAL A 54 -20.11 -18.76 26.97
C VAL A 54 -18.77 -18.16 26.55
N THR A 55 -18.17 -18.74 25.51
CA THR A 55 -16.91 -18.26 24.94
C THR A 55 -17.09 -17.99 23.44
N LEU A 56 -16.35 -17.03 22.91
CA LEU A 56 -16.29 -16.73 21.48
C LEU A 56 -15.17 -17.56 20.86
N ASP A 57 -15.52 -18.37 19.85
CA ASP A 57 -14.51 -19.10 19.06
C ASP A 57 -13.62 -18.12 18.27
N GLN A 58 -12.39 -17.95 18.75
CA GLN A 58 -11.41 -17.05 18.15
C GLN A 58 -11.07 -17.45 16.70
N THR A 59 -11.12 -18.75 16.39
CA THR A 59 -10.84 -19.25 15.03
C THR A 59 -11.87 -18.75 14.03
N GLN A 60 -13.15 -18.66 14.43
CA GLN A 60 -14.19 -18.11 13.56
C GLN A 60 -14.00 -16.62 13.30
N VAL A 61 -13.58 -15.86 14.32
CA VAL A 61 -13.25 -14.45 14.14
C VAL A 61 -12.08 -14.27 13.17
N GLU A 62 -11.01 -15.06 13.33
CA GLU A 62 -9.86 -15.06 12.44
C GLU A 62 -10.24 -15.43 10.99
N ASN A 63 -11.09 -16.45 10.82
CA ASN A 63 -11.59 -16.86 9.52
C ASN A 63 -12.41 -15.76 8.84
N TYR A 64 -13.26 -15.06 9.59
CA TYR A 64 -14.02 -13.93 9.05
C TYR A 64 -13.09 -12.80 8.58
N VAL A 65 -12.14 -12.40 9.41
CA VAL A 65 -11.14 -11.38 9.05
C VAL A 65 -10.31 -11.83 7.83
N ALA A 66 -9.99 -13.12 7.72
CA ALA A 66 -9.31 -13.66 6.54
C ALA A 66 -10.15 -13.52 5.25
N THR A 67 -11.47 -13.63 5.33
CA THR A 67 -12.36 -13.37 4.18
C THR A 67 -12.33 -11.91 3.76
N LEU A 68 -12.35 -10.96 4.72
CA LEU A 68 -12.23 -9.53 4.45
C LEU A 68 -10.89 -9.21 3.79
N ARG A 69 -9.79 -9.73 4.36
CA ARG A 69 -8.45 -9.57 3.81
C ARG A 69 -8.36 -10.07 2.38
N LYS A 70 -8.85 -11.28 2.10
CA LYS A 70 -8.84 -11.87 0.75
C LYS A 70 -9.58 -10.98 -0.26
N LYS A 71 -10.65 -10.33 0.17
CA LYS A 71 -11.51 -9.50 -0.68
C LYS A 71 -10.90 -8.11 -0.91
N TYR A 72 -10.33 -7.50 0.12
CA TYR A 72 -9.98 -6.07 0.13
C TYR A 72 -8.50 -5.75 0.14
N ASP A 73 -7.59 -6.67 0.50
CA ASP A 73 -6.16 -6.41 0.35
C ASP A 73 -5.79 -6.35 -1.13
N SER A 74 -5.01 -5.34 -1.49
CA SER A 74 -4.49 -5.13 -2.84
C SER A 74 -2.96 -5.16 -2.92
N ILE A 75 -2.28 -5.30 -1.79
CA ILE A 75 -0.82 -5.45 -1.75
C ILE A 75 -0.35 -6.66 -2.56
N PHE A 76 0.78 -6.54 -3.25
CA PHE A 76 1.39 -7.58 -4.09
C PHE A 76 0.54 -8.06 -5.28
N ARG A 77 -0.51 -7.32 -5.64
CA ARG A 77 -1.31 -7.63 -6.83
C ARG A 77 -0.80 -6.88 -8.04
N SER A 78 -0.87 -7.53 -9.20
CA SER A 78 -0.67 -6.88 -10.51
C SER A 78 -1.74 -5.81 -10.73
N ARG A 79 -1.35 -4.74 -11.42
CA ARG A 79 -2.25 -3.61 -11.71
C ARG A 79 -2.31 -3.32 -13.19
N THR A 80 -3.49 -3.11 -13.70
CA THR A 80 -3.68 -2.49 -15.01
C THR A 80 -3.39 -1.01 -14.89
N PHE A 81 -2.52 -0.48 -15.73
CA PHE A 81 -2.10 0.90 -15.74
C PHE A 81 -2.16 1.51 -17.12
N MET A 82 -2.87 2.63 -17.25
CA MET A 82 -2.88 3.43 -18.48
C MET A 82 -1.73 4.44 -18.42
N THR A 83 -0.73 4.24 -19.27
CA THR A 83 0.47 5.06 -19.28
C THR A 83 0.22 6.44 -19.90
N SER A 84 1.06 7.43 -19.60
CA SER A 84 1.09 8.74 -20.25
C SER A 84 1.34 8.66 -21.77
N TYR A 85 1.75 7.50 -22.26
CA TYR A 85 1.91 7.20 -23.68
C TYR A 85 0.63 6.66 -24.36
N GLY A 86 -0.50 6.62 -23.62
CA GLY A 86 -1.79 6.14 -24.13
C GLY A 86 -1.84 4.63 -24.34
N LYS A 87 -0.97 3.86 -23.68
CA LYS A 87 -0.98 2.40 -23.72
C LYS A 87 -1.35 1.82 -22.36
N GLU A 88 -2.28 0.88 -22.36
CA GLU A 88 -2.60 0.06 -21.20
C GLU A 88 -1.56 -1.05 -21.06
N ILE A 89 -1.03 -1.21 -19.87
CA ILE A 89 -0.05 -2.24 -19.49
C ILE A 89 -0.45 -2.91 -18.19
N THR A 90 0.14 -4.06 -17.92
CA THR A 90 0.10 -4.67 -16.60
C THR A 90 1.42 -4.40 -15.89
N VAL A 91 1.34 -3.85 -14.69
CA VAL A 91 2.50 -3.63 -13.83
C VAL A 91 2.48 -4.66 -12.71
N ASP A 92 3.49 -5.51 -12.71
CA ASP A 92 3.71 -6.55 -11.71
C ASP A 92 4.75 -6.11 -10.68
N GLY A 93 4.64 -6.64 -9.46
CA GLY A 93 5.62 -6.37 -8.41
C GLY A 93 5.36 -5.10 -7.61
N GLY A 94 6.30 -4.80 -6.71
CA GLY A 94 6.13 -3.75 -5.71
C GLY A 94 5.32 -4.19 -4.51
N ASP A 95 5.20 -3.29 -3.54
CA ASP A 95 4.55 -3.53 -2.25
C ASP A 95 3.49 -2.46 -1.92
N TYR A 96 3.00 -1.75 -2.92
CA TYR A 96 1.89 -0.81 -2.77
C TYR A 96 0.56 -1.55 -2.60
N GLY A 97 -0.36 -0.95 -1.86
CA GLY A 97 -1.74 -1.42 -1.76
C GLY A 97 -2.27 -1.47 -0.33
N TRP A 98 -3.53 -1.83 -0.19
CA TRP A 98 -4.15 -2.14 1.09
C TRP A 98 -3.53 -3.41 1.67
N TRP A 99 -3.09 -3.32 2.93
CA TRP A 99 -2.53 -4.46 3.65
C TRP A 99 -3.06 -4.47 5.09
N MET A 100 -4.03 -5.33 5.33
CA MET A 100 -4.67 -5.49 6.63
C MET A 100 -3.73 -6.17 7.63
N ASN A 101 -3.61 -5.63 8.84
CA ASN A 101 -3.03 -6.32 9.99
C ASN A 101 -4.07 -7.28 10.58
N TYR A 102 -4.25 -8.41 9.91
CA TYR A 102 -5.32 -9.35 10.20
C TYR A 102 -5.26 -9.94 11.62
N GLN A 103 -4.09 -10.07 12.20
CA GLN A 103 -3.93 -10.58 13.58
C GLN A 103 -4.43 -9.57 14.60
N GLN A 104 -4.03 -8.31 14.45
CA GLN A 104 -4.50 -7.24 15.32
C GLN A 104 -5.99 -6.96 15.10
N GLU A 105 -6.43 -6.99 13.85
CA GLU A 105 -7.84 -6.83 13.50
C GLU A 105 -8.73 -7.89 14.15
N ALA A 106 -8.36 -9.18 14.05
CA ALA A 106 -9.11 -10.26 14.67
C ALA A 106 -9.20 -10.11 16.18
N LYS A 107 -8.08 -9.71 16.82
CA LYS A 107 -8.04 -9.45 18.26
C LYS A 107 -8.98 -8.32 18.68
N GLU A 108 -8.96 -7.21 17.94
CA GLU A 108 -9.80 -6.05 18.24
C GLU A 108 -11.26 -6.30 17.92
N LEU A 109 -11.55 -7.04 16.84
CA LEU A 109 -12.91 -7.46 16.49
C LEU A 109 -13.51 -8.35 17.61
N ALA A 110 -12.75 -9.35 18.08
CA ALA A 110 -13.18 -10.19 19.18
C ALA A 110 -13.48 -9.37 20.43
N ALA A 111 -12.60 -8.44 20.79
CA ALA A 111 -12.81 -7.56 21.95
C ALA A 111 -14.08 -6.70 21.79
N GLN A 112 -14.35 -6.15 20.60
CA GLN A 112 -15.56 -5.39 20.34
C GLN A 112 -16.82 -6.26 20.45
N ILE A 113 -16.81 -7.48 19.92
CA ILE A 113 -17.92 -8.44 20.07
C ILE A 113 -18.16 -8.71 21.57
N GLU A 114 -17.11 -8.93 22.35
CA GLU A 114 -17.21 -9.19 23.78
C GLU A 114 -17.79 -8.03 24.59
N THR A 115 -17.57 -6.77 24.16
CA THR A 115 -18.25 -5.61 24.80
C THR A 115 -19.73 -5.57 24.50
N GLY A 116 -20.20 -6.22 23.41
CA GLY A 116 -21.57 -6.17 22.93
C GLY A 116 -21.93 -4.86 22.23
N GLU A 117 -20.94 -4.06 21.86
CA GLU A 117 -21.14 -2.77 21.20
C GLU A 117 -21.26 -2.93 19.69
N SER A 118 -22.38 -2.46 19.14
CA SER A 118 -22.58 -2.32 17.69
C SER A 118 -21.95 -1.02 17.20
N GLY A 119 -21.55 -1.01 15.92
CA GLY A 119 -21.02 0.22 15.31
C GLY A 119 -20.26 0.00 14.01
N GLU A 120 -19.81 1.12 13.46
CA GLU A 120 -18.92 1.10 12.31
C GLU A 120 -17.47 0.80 12.75
N ARG A 121 -16.76 0.08 11.91
CA ARG A 121 -15.38 -0.31 12.15
C ARG A 121 -14.53 -0.11 10.90
N THR A 122 -13.34 0.47 11.07
CA THR A 122 -12.27 0.49 10.08
C THR A 122 -11.26 -0.57 10.48
N PRO A 123 -10.86 -1.48 9.57
CA PRO A 123 -9.84 -2.48 9.89
C PRO A 123 -8.51 -1.86 10.30
N VAL A 124 -7.73 -2.59 11.09
CA VAL A 124 -6.34 -2.25 11.38
C VAL A 124 -5.48 -2.59 10.16
N TYR A 125 -4.67 -1.64 9.70
CA TYR A 125 -3.81 -1.82 8.55
C TYR A 125 -2.33 -1.69 8.90
N TYR A 126 -1.48 -2.47 8.24
CA TYR A 126 -0.04 -2.20 8.12
C TYR A 126 0.21 -1.07 7.13
N GLN A 127 -0.55 -1.05 6.04
CA GLN A 127 -0.45 -0.07 4.96
C GLN A 127 -1.83 0.20 4.36
N THR A 128 -2.08 1.46 4.00
CA THR A 128 -3.27 1.90 3.27
C THR A 128 -2.90 2.27 1.84
N ALA A 129 -3.90 2.27 0.94
CA ALA A 129 -3.78 2.78 -0.42
C ALA A 129 -4.65 4.03 -0.61
N ALA A 130 -4.53 4.68 -1.76
CA ALA A 130 -5.26 5.92 -2.06
C ALA A 130 -6.76 5.67 -2.28
N SER A 131 -7.14 4.50 -2.77
CA SER A 131 -8.53 4.15 -3.08
C SER A 131 -8.80 2.66 -2.80
N TYR A 132 -10.04 2.31 -2.47
CA TYR A 132 -10.51 0.92 -2.46
C TYR A 132 -10.97 0.43 -3.85
N GLY A 133 -11.06 1.31 -4.82
CA GLY A 133 -11.40 0.97 -6.18
C GLY A 133 -10.24 0.42 -6.99
N ALA A 134 -10.50 0.15 -8.26
CA ALA A 134 -9.47 -0.06 -9.27
C ALA A 134 -9.48 1.15 -10.20
N PRO A 135 -8.39 1.93 -10.23
CA PRO A 135 -7.09 1.66 -9.61
C PRO A 135 -7.03 2.07 -8.11
N ASP A 136 -6.32 1.26 -7.30
CA ASP A 136 -6.11 1.54 -5.88
C ASP A 136 -5.09 2.66 -5.62
N TYR A 137 -4.27 3.01 -6.61
CA TYR A 137 -3.31 4.11 -6.56
C TYR A 137 -3.95 5.50 -6.78
N GLY A 138 -5.26 5.56 -7.09
CA GLY A 138 -5.98 6.82 -7.29
C GLY A 138 -5.47 7.62 -8.49
N ASP A 139 -5.56 8.94 -8.39
CA ASP A 139 -5.25 9.92 -9.45
C ASP A 139 -4.11 10.88 -9.09
N THR A 140 -3.43 10.64 -7.96
CA THR A 140 -2.20 11.36 -7.54
C THR A 140 -1.06 10.36 -7.38
N TYR A 141 -0.12 10.34 -8.33
CA TYR A 141 0.97 9.35 -8.38
C TYR A 141 2.16 9.84 -9.19
N VAL A 142 3.31 9.17 -8.98
CA VAL A 142 4.50 9.30 -9.82
C VAL A 142 4.52 8.13 -10.81
N GLU A 143 4.59 8.42 -12.10
CA GLU A 143 4.78 7.47 -13.19
C GLU A 143 6.22 7.50 -13.66
N ILE A 144 6.90 6.34 -13.68
CA ILE A 144 8.31 6.21 -14.05
C ILE A 144 8.44 5.22 -15.21
N ASN A 145 8.65 5.74 -16.42
CA ASN A 145 8.97 4.91 -17.58
C ASN A 145 10.48 4.68 -17.68
N LEU A 146 10.92 3.48 -17.29
CA LEU A 146 12.33 3.08 -17.27
C LEU A 146 12.94 2.91 -18.66
N THR A 147 12.12 2.68 -19.69
CA THR A 147 12.57 2.62 -21.10
C THR A 147 12.84 4.02 -21.66
N ALA A 148 11.90 4.94 -21.45
CA ALA A 148 12.03 6.32 -21.90
C ALA A 148 13.00 7.14 -21.05
N GLN A 149 13.31 6.67 -19.84
CA GLN A 149 14.02 7.43 -18.82
C GLN A 149 13.34 8.76 -18.50
N HIS A 150 12.00 8.72 -18.40
CA HIS A 150 11.15 9.88 -18.23
C HIS A 150 10.10 9.63 -17.16
N LEU A 151 9.90 10.63 -16.30
CA LEU A 151 8.98 10.63 -15.16
C LEU A 151 7.88 11.65 -15.39
N PHE A 152 6.66 11.27 -15.01
CA PHE A 152 5.50 12.16 -14.92
C PHE A 152 4.99 12.16 -13.48
N PHE A 153 4.55 13.30 -12.99
CA PHE A 153 3.82 13.40 -11.74
C PHE A 153 2.43 13.94 -11.98
N TYR A 154 1.45 13.16 -11.60
CA TYR A 154 0.03 13.53 -11.62
C TYR A 154 -0.44 13.88 -10.22
N LYS A 155 -1.26 14.93 -10.13
CA LYS A 155 -1.98 15.31 -8.92
C LYS A 155 -3.44 15.55 -9.28
N ASP A 156 -4.34 14.86 -8.58
CA ASP A 156 -5.78 14.94 -8.80
C ASP A 156 -6.15 14.77 -10.30
N GLY A 157 -5.50 13.80 -10.97
CA GLY A 157 -5.67 13.47 -12.38
C GLY A 157 -5.05 14.47 -13.37
N GLN A 158 -4.36 15.51 -12.90
CA GLN A 158 -3.71 16.50 -13.76
C GLN A 158 -2.20 16.29 -13.80
N LEU A 159 -1.60 16.34 -14.98
CA LEU A 159 -0.15 16.36 -15.12
C LEU A 159 0.40 17.68 -14.56
N VAL A 160 1.21 17.60 -13.50
CA VAL A 160 1.77 18.75 -12.80
C VAL A 160 3.20 19.02 -13.21
N MET A 161 4.00 17.96 -13.35
CA MET A 161 5.38 18.07 -13.78
C MET A 161 5.84 16.82 -14.52
N GLU A 162 6.90 16.98 -15.30
CA GLU A 162 7.64 15.90 -15.92
C GLU A 162 9.14 16.16 -15.87
N SER A 163 9.95 15.12 -15.99
CA SER A 163 11.40 15.20 -15.93
C SER A 163 12.07 14.00 -16.59
N ASP A 164 13.13 14.23 -17.33
CA ASP A 164 14.09 13.18 -17.63
C ASP A 164 14.87 12.80 -16.38
N PHE A 165 15.32 11.55 -16.29
CA PHE A 165 16.10 11.04 -15.18
C PHE A 165 17.16 10.03 -15.66
N VAL A 166 17.99 9.53 -14.74
CA VAL A 166 18.85 8.37 -14.99
C VAL A 166 18.58 7.32 -13.92
N SER A 167 18.12 6.15 -14.35
CA SER A 167 17.85 4.99 -13.48
C SER A 167 19.10 4.15 -13.19
N GLY A 168 18.89 2.99 -12.59
CA GLY A 168 19.94 2.01 -12.29
C GLY A 168 20.73 1.53 -13.51
N ASN A 169 21.99 1.16 -13.30
CA ASN A 169 22.95 0.75 -14.33
C ASN A 169 22.72 -0.69 -14.79
N SER A 170 22.12 -0.87 -15.97
CA SER A 170 21.80 -2.19 -16.51
C SER A 170 23.04 -3.06 -16.81
N ALA A 171 24.14 -2.45 -17.28
CA ALA A 171 25.37 -3.20 -17.56
C ALA A 171 26.00 -3.80 -16.30
N ARG A 172 25.66 -3.27 -15.11
CA ARG A 172 26.14 -3.75 -13.82
C ARG A 172 25.09 -4.53 -13.03
N GLY A 173 23.89 -4.76 -13.59
CA GLY A 173 22.80 -5.42 -12.90
C GLY A 173 22.18 -4.61 -11.76
N TYR A 174 22.28 -3.30 -11.80
CA TYR A 174 21.69 -2.38 -10.83
C TYR A 174 20.36 -1.78 -11.33
N ASP A 175 19.63 -2.53 -12.14
CA ASP A 175 18.37 -2.05 -12.70
C ASP A 175 17.40 -1.58 -11.60
N THR A 176 16.71 -0.49 -11.86
CA THR A 176 15.57 -0.08 -11.03
C THR A 176 14.44 -1.08 -11.24
N PRO A 177 13.91 -1.74 -10.19
CA PRO A 177 12.86 -2.74 -10.37
C PRO A 177 11.53 -2.12 -10.84
N GLU A 178 10.84 -2.83 -11.74
CA GLU A 178 9.43 -2.55 -12.04
C GLU A 178 8.56 -2.84 -10.83
N GLY A 179 7.40 -2.20 -10.76
CA GLY A 179 6.42 -2.43 -9.72
C GLY A 179 5.68 -1.17 -9.32
N THR A 180 4.69 -1.36 -8.45
CA THR A 180 3.98 -0.27 -7.80
C THR A 180 4.41 -0.18 -6.34
N TYR A 181 4.93 0.96 -5.97
CA TYR A 181 5.52 1.26 -4.66
C TYR A 181 4.83 2.47 -4.05
N SER A 182 5.24 2.86 -2.86
CA SER A 182 4.87 4.13 -2.24
C SER A 182 6.06 4.89 -1.70
N ILE A 183 5.98 6.22 -1.67
CA ILE A 183 6.96 7.03 -0.95
C ILE A 183 6.95 6.64 0.51
N THR A 184 8.08 6.15 1.02
CA THR A 184 8.21 5.68 2.39
C THR A 184 8.33 6.84 3.39
N TYR A 185 9.13 7.83 3.02
CA TYR A 185 9.32 9.12 3.70
C TYR A 185 9.97 10.10 2.73
N LYS A 186 10.17 11.33 3.16
CA LYS A 186 10.99 12.30 2.43
C LYS A 186 11.95 13.00 3.39
N GLN A 187 13.16 13.28 2.92
CA GLN A 187 14.21 13.88 3.75
C GLN A 187 15.01 14.90 2.95
N ARG A 188 15.27 16.05 3.56
CA ARG A 188 16.22 17.04 3.03
C ARG A 188 17.63 16.77 3.55
N ASN A 189 18.63 17.09 2.72
CA ASN A 189 20.05 17.00 3.07
C ASN A 189 20.42 15.61 3.62
N ALA A 190 20.02 14.57 2.89
CA ALA A 190 20.35 13.19 3.22
C ALA A 190 21.73 12.84 2.67
N THR A 191 22.41 11.90 3.34
CA THR A 191 23.60 11.25 2.80
C THR A 191 23.28 9.82 2.42
N LEU A 192 23.37 9.49 1.14
CA LEU A 192 23.16 8.14 0.64
C LEU A 192 24.45 7.34 0.78
N VAL A 193 24.39 6.27 1.58
CA VAL A 193 25.54 5.42 1.89
C VAL A 193 25.36 4.06 1.23
N GLY A 194 26.36 3.61 0.46
CA GLY A 194 26.44 2.26 -0.10
C GLY A 194 27.82 1.67 0.18
N GLU A 195 28.05 0.45 -0.34
CA GLU A 195 29.28 -0.29 -0.06
C GLU A 195 30.57 0.51 -0.38
N ASN A 196 30.55 1.31 -1.45
CA ASN A 196 31.71 2.04 -1.96
C ASN A 196 31.42 3.52 -2.24
N TYR A 197 30.35 4.09 -1.68
CA TYR A 197 30.04 5.50 -1.87
C TYR A 197 29.34 6.11 -0.65
N GLU A 198 29.56 7.40 -0.50
CA GLU A 198 28.86 8.29 0.41
C GLU A 198 28.53 9.56 -0.38
N THR A 199 27.24 9.79 -0.65
CA THR A 199 26.81 10.84 -1.56
C THR A 199 25.77 11.73 -0.91
N PRO A 200 26.05 13.02 -0.66
CA PRO A 200 25.05 13.96 -0.17
C PRO A 200 24.05 14.30 -1.28
N VAL A 201 22.77 14.37 -0.90
CA VAL A 201 21.66 14.79 -1.77
C VAL A 201 20.76 15.78 -1.03
N SER A 202 20.20 16.75 -1.74
CA SER A 202 19.33 17.76 -1.12
C SER A 202 17.91 17.29 -0.88
N TYR A 203 17.42 16.41 -1.76
CA TYR A 203 16.05 15.91 -1.76
C TYR A 203 16.04 14.39 -1.92
N TRP A 204 15.71 13.67 -0.84
CA TRP A 204 15.64 12.23 -0.81
C TRP A 204 14.21 11.74 -0.65
N MET A 205 13.75 10.89 -1.57
CA MET A 205 12.39 10.40 -1.70
C MET A 205 12.39 8.88 -1.95
N PRO A 206 12.66 8.04 -0.92
CA PRO A 206 12.72 6.58 -1.08
C PRO A 206 11.33 5.99 -1.29
N PHE A 207 11.26 4.96 -2.17
CA PHE A 207 10.03 4.23 -2.45
C PHE A 207 10.19 2.71 -2.45
N ASN A 208 11.40 2.18 -2.60
CA ASN A 208 11.67 0.74 -2.53
C ASN A 208 12.97 0.48 -1.76
N LYS A 209 12.87 0.20 -0.47
CA LYS A 209 14.03 -0.01 0.42
C LYS A 209 15.02 1.18 0.32
N ASN A 210 16.21 0.93 -0.24
CA ASN A 210 17.24 1.94 -0.45
C ASN A 210 17.19 2.57 -1.85
N ILE A 211 16.15 2.32 -2.62
CA ILE A 211 15.93 2.92 -3.93
C ILE A 211 14.93 4.06 -3.78
N GLY A 212 15.28 5.21 -4.32
CA GLY A 212 14.45 6.42 -4.27
C GLY A 212 14.77 7.40 -5.37
N MET A 213 13.98 8.44 -5.45
CA MET A 213 14.23 9.60 -6.31
C MET A 213 15.05 10.64 -5.55
N HIS A 214 16.00 11.26 -6.22
CA HIS A 214 16.84 12.31 -5.62
C HIS A 214 17.52 13.19 -6.67
N ASP A 215 17.97 14.37 -6.27
CA ASP A 215 18.81 15.24 -7.10
C ASP A 215 20.19 14.61 -7.33
N ALA A 216 20.75 14.85 -8.51
CA ALA A 216 22.06 14.36 -8.90
C ALA A 216 22.90 15.48 -9.53
N THR A 217 23.38 16.40 -8.70
CA THR A 217 24.12 17.59 -9.12
C THR A 217 25.44 17.29 -9.82
N TRP A 218 25.97 16.07 -9.70
CA TRP A 218 27.15 15.58 -10.40
C TRP A 218 26.90 15.15 -11.86
N ARG A 219 25.64 15.21 -12.33
CA ARG A 219 25.26 14.91 -13.71
C ARG A 219 24.91 16.17 -14.45
N SER A 220 25.40 16.28 -15.67
CA SER A 220 25.04 17.35 -16.59
C SER A 220 23.98 16.95 -17.61
N SER A 221 23.65 15.65 -17.70
CA SER A 221 22.68 15.11 -18.66
C SER A 221 21.82 14.03 -18.03
N PHE A 222 20.59 13.95 -18.46
CA PHE A 222 19.60 12.99 -18.02
C PHE A 222 18.85 12.38 -19.22
N GLY A 223 18.16 11.28 -19.01
CA GLY A 223 17.38 10.61 -20.04
C GLY A 223 18.20 9.70 -20.98
N GLY A 224 17.57 9.31 -22.05
CA GLY A 224 18.16 8.53 -23.15
C GLY A 224 18.76 7.20 -22.72
N THR A 225 19.94 6.89 -23.22
CA THR A 225 20.61 5.59 -23.00
C THR A 225 21.66 5.60 -21.89
N ILE A 226 21.78 6.70 -21.14
CA ILE A 226 22.81 6.88 -20.09
C ILE A 226 22.77 5.75 -19.06
N TYR A 227 21.57 5.30 -18.64
CA TYR A 227 21.40 4.24 -17.64
C TYR A 227 22.04 2.91 -18.05
N LYS A 228 22.18 2.63 -19.35
CA LYS A 228 22.72 1.34 -19.83
C LYS A 228 24.15 1.09 -19.35
N THR A 229 24.98 2.13 -19.25
CA THR A 229 26.40 2.00 -18.87
C THR A 229 26.87 2.93 -17.76
N LYS A 230 26.17 4.06 -17.58
CA LYS A 230 26.50 5.10 -16.59
C LYS A 230 25.34 5.41 -15.64
N GLY A 231 24.49 4.41 -15.39
CA GLY A 231 23.36 4.50 -14.47
C GLY A 231 23.77 4.59 -13.00
N SER A 232 22.77 4.69 -12.13
CA SER A 232 22.92 4.68 -10.68
C SER A 232 23.07 3.25 -10.12
N HIS A 233 23.00 3.08 -8.80
CA HIS A 233 22.87 1.79 -8.13
C HIS A 233 21.40 1.36 -7.90
N GLY A 234 20.47 1.87 -8.72
CA GLY A 234 19.04 1.57 -8.67
C GLY A 234 18.16 2.80 -8.44
N CYS A 235 18.70 3.88 -7.89
CA CYS A 235 17.97 5.12 -7.64
C CYS A 235 17.64 5.87 -8.95
N ILE A 236 16.63 6.72 -8.88
CA ILE A 236 16.22 7.64 -9.95
C ILE A 236 16.92 8.98 -9.71
N ASN A 237 17.97 9.22 -10.50
CA ASN A 237 18.75 10.45 -10.46
C ASN A 237 18.05 11.52 -11.29
N MET A 238 17.69 12.65 -10.69
CA MET A 238 16.96 13.76 -11.30
C MET A 238 17.78 15.04 -11.38
N PRO A 239 17.48 15.96 -12.31
CA PRO A 239 17.93 17.34 -12.22
C PRO A 239 17.54 17.97 -10.87
N TYR A 240 18.41 18.83 -10.34
CA TYR A 240 18.21 19.43 -9.01
C TYR A 240 16.86 20.13 -8.86
N GLU A 241 16.51 21.00 -9.83
CA GLU A 241 15.28 21.78 -9.82
C GLU A 241 14.04 20.87 -9.91
N LYS A 242 14.14 19.78 -10.67
CA LYS A 242 13.06 18.80 -10.80
C LYS A 242 12.86 17.94 -9.55
N ALA A 243 13.95 17.55 -8.90
CA ALA A 243 13.89 16.87 -7.61
C ALA A 243 13.30 17.78 -6.52
N GLN A 244 13.67 19.07 -6.53
CA GLN A 244 13.10 20.08 -5.63
C GLN A 244 11.59 20.27 -5.86
N GLU A 245 11.19 20.39 -7.12
CA GLU A 245 9.79 20.56 -7.53
C GLU A 245 8.96 19.35 -7.06
N LEU A 246 9.39 18.13 -7.41
CA LEU A 246 8.70 16.89 -7.02
C LEU A 246 8.60 16.74 -5.50
N TYR A 247 9.69 17.05 -4.78
CA TYR A 247 9.73 16.98 -3.31
C TYR A 247 8.68 17.90 -2.67
N GLY A 248 8.33 19.01 -3.31
CA GLY A 248 7.29 19.93 -2.85
C GLY A 248 5.88 19.37 -2.98
N TYR A 249 5.66 18.44 -3.89
CA TYR A 249 4.33 17.90 -4.18
C TYR A 249 4.02 16.58 -3.49
N ILE A 250 5.01 15.67 -3.42
CA ILE A 250 4.78 14.31 -2.92
C ILE A 250 4.76 14.27 -1.39
N GLU A 251 4.06 13.25 -0.86
CA GLU A 251 4.05 12.94 0.57
C GLU A 251 4.29 11.46 0.79
N LYS A 252 4.52 11.05 2.05
CA LYS A 252 4.56 9.64 2.44
C LYS A 252 3.27 8.95 1.98
N GLY A 253 3.40 7.80 1.33
CA GLY A 253 2.28 7.04 0.79
C GLY A 253 1.93 7.38 -0.65
N THR A 254 2.48 8.47 -1.24
CA THR A 254 2.28 8.77 -2.67
C THR A 254 2.71 7.56 -3.50
N PRO A 255 1.83 7.02 -4.39
CA PRO A 255 2.16 5.90 -5.26
C PRO A 255 3.28 6.23 -6.24
N VAL A 256 4.16 5.24 -6.49
CA VAL A 256 5.24 5.30 -7.49
C VAL A 256 5.12 4.07 -8.37
N ILE A 257 4.86 4.26 -9.66
CA ILE A 257 4.61 3.21 -10.64
C ILE A 257 5.79 3.15 -11.61
N CYS A 258 6.60 2.10 -11.51
CA CYS A 258 7.78 1.88 -12.34
C CYS A 258 7.50 0.78 -13.35
N TYR A 259 7.76 1.05 -14.64
CA TYR A 259 7.53 0.09 -15.70
C TYR A 259 8.49 0.28 -16.88
N HIS A 260 8.61 -0.76 -17.72
CA HIS A 260 9.20 -0.68 -19.06
C HIS A 260 8.12 -0.65 -20.13
N LEU A 261 8.32 0.17 -21.15
CA LEU A 261 7.42 0.24 -22.31
C LEU A 261 8.24 0.33 -23.61
N ALA A 262 8.36 -0.78 -24.31
CA ALA A 262 9.07 -0.84 -25.58
C ALA A 262 8.48 0.14 -26.62
N GLY A 263 9.34 0.79 -27.39
CA GLY A 263 8.96 1.79 -28.39
C GLY A 263 8.83 3.21 -27.84
N THR A 264 9.23 3.42 -26.57
CA THR A 264 9.29 4.75 -25.94
C THR A 264 10.73 5.21 -25.69
N GLU A 265 11.71 4.49 -26.24
CA GLU A 265 13.12 4.83 -26.14
C GLU A 265 13.36 6.25 -26.68
N ARG A 266 14.09 7.06 -25.90
CA ARG A 266 14.47 8.43 -26.29
C ARG A 266 15.97 8.49 -26.51
N SER A 267 16.40 9.25 -27.51
CA SER A 267 17.81 9.60 -27.66
C SER A 267 18.17 10.73 -26.69
N THR A 268 19.40 10.72 -26.15
CA THR A 268 19.90 11.88 -25.43
C THR A 268 20.12 13.05 -26.41
N GLU A 269 19.96 14.29 -25.96
CA GLU A 269 20.25 15.48 -26.79
C GLU A 269 21.64 15.41 -27.42
N SER A 270 22.64 14.86 -26.72
CA SER A 270 24.00 14.67 -27.22
C SER A 270 24.14 13.59 -28.32
N GLU A 271 23.14 12.71 -28.48
CA GLU A 271 23.08 11.71 -29.56
C GLU A 271 22.39 12.27 -30.82
N LEU A 272 21.56 13.31 -30.67
CA LEU A 272 20.88 13.99 -31.76
C LEU A 272 21.77 15.02 -32.47
N GLU A 273 22.87 15.47 -31.82
CA GLU A 273 23.84 16.42 -32.38
C GLU A 273 25.02 15.76 -33.11
N LYS A 274 25.02 14.44 -33.26
CA LYS A 274 26.03 13.66 -34.00
C LYS A 274 25.45 13.11 -35.31
#